data_33431c98dbd9cbecb01ec334cceb48ec
#
_entry.id   33431c98dbd9cbecb01ec334cceb48ec
#
_cell.length_a   1.000
_cell.length_b   1.000
_cell.length_c   1.000
_cell.angle_alpha   90.00
_cell.angle_beta   90.00
_cell.angle_gamma   90.00
#
_symmetry.space_group_name_H-M   'P 1'
#
loop_
_entity.id
_entity.type
_entity.pdbx_description
1 polymer ?
#
loop_
_entity_poly.entity_id
_entity_poly.type
_entity_poly.pdbx_seq_one_letter_code
_entity_poly.pdbx_strand_id
1 'polypeptide(L)'
;MGRRSKSRALSVWMNGERVGDWRRPAAGGQEFLYAESWLSSPAARPISLSLPLRPSREPYRTGVEAFFDNLLPDNRQIRERIQRRFRTASIGAFDLLQEIGRDCVGALQLLPEDHSPVNVKQITGERLTTDGVAELLTRSLGSTFAREESLEDTFRISLAGAQEKTALLFREGVWHRPTHTTPTTHILKLPLGTNPQGIDLSTSVENEWLCSQIVRAYGIEVAQCWMEAFGEHKTLIVERFDRRLASDGTWYLRLPQEDLCQATSTSPGLKYESDGGPGIGDIMELLLGSEQAAKDRRDFMRTQFVCWMLAAIDGHAKNFSVFLLPRGAYKLTPRYDILSAYPVLGHGRGKLSPEKIKMAMAVHGKNRHYRWKEICARHWLETAKRCGFGEMKTIIQDVIARTPAVIQQVRAVVPAGFPAQIADSILGGISTRAEQITVELSG
;
A
#
# COMPACT_ATOMS: atom_id res chain seq x y z
N MET A 1 -13.90 -36.44 -23.05
CA MET A 1 -14.30 -36.43 -21.62
C MET A 1 -13.45 -35.40 -20.89
N GLY A 2 -14.03 -34.24 -20.54
CA GLY A 2 -13.34 -33.19 -19.82
C GLY A 2 -12.98 -33.65 -18.40
N ARG A 3 -11.72 -33.48 -18.02
CA ARG A 3 -11.20 -33.78 -16.68
C ARG A 3 -11.99 -32.92 -15.67
N ARG A 4 -12.81 -33.54 -14.81
CA ARG A 4 -13.52 -32.82 -13.74
C ARG A 4 -12.49 -32.05 -12.93
N SER A 5 -12.67 -30.72 -12.83
CA SER A 5 -11.86 -29.87 -11.95
C SER A 5 -11.94 -30.43 -10.53
N LYS A 6 -10.77 -30.65 -9.89
CA LYS A 6 -10.74 -31.01 -8.47
C LYS A 6 -10.94 -29.74 -7.65
N SER A 7 -11.67 -29.84 -6.55
CA SER A 7 -11.70 -28.77 -5.53
C SER A 7 -10.28 -28.50 -5.04
N ARG A 8 -9.94 -27.21 -4.85
CA ARG A 8 -8.64 -26.76 -4.33
C ARG A 8 -8.89 -25.81 -3.17
N ALA A 9 -8.05 -25.87 -2.16
CA ALA A 9 -8.12 -24.99 -0.99
C ALA A 9 -6.74 -24.45 -0.60
N LEU A 10 -6.73 -23.25 -0.03
CA LEU A 10 -5.60 -22.65 0.66
C LEU A 10 -6.03 -22.37 2.10
N SER A 11 -5.26 -22.85 3.05
CA SER A 11 -5.45 -22.51 4.46
C SER A 11 -4.91 -21.11 4.74
N VAL A 12 -5.71 -20.29 5.40
CA VAL A 12 -5.40 -18.90 5.76
C VAL A 12 -5.00 -18.85 7.22
N TRP A 13 -3.85 -18.25 7.48
CA TRP A 13 -3.22 -18.20 8.81
C TRP A 13 -2.89 -16.76 9.22
N MET A 14 -2.92 -16.50 10.53
CA MET A 14 -2.40 -15.29 11.16
C MET A 14 -1.57 -15.68 12.39
N ASN A 15 -0.29 -15.32 12.38
CA ASN A 15 0.62 -15.55 13.52
C ASN A 15 0.60 -16.96 14.10
N GLY A 16 0.44 -17.97 13.23
CA GLY A 16 0.40 -19.38 13.61
C GLY A 16 -0.99 -19.93 13.94
N GLU A 17 -2.03 -19.10 13.98
CA GLU A 17 -3.41 -19.57 14.16
C GLU A 17 -4.11 -19.69 12.80
N ARG A 18 -4.84 -20.79 12.59
CA ARG A 18 -5.63 -20.99 11.37
C ARG A 18 -6.91 -20.16 11.44
N VAL A 19 -7.05 -19.24 10.49
CA VAL A 19 -8.17 -18.30 10.39
C VAL A 19 -9.34 -18.91 9.61
N GLY A 20 -9.04 -19.67 8.56
CA GLY A 20 -10.06 -20.25 7.68
C GLY A 20 -9.48 -20.84 6.43
N ASP A 21 -10.35 -21.09 5.45
CA ASP A 21 -10.00 -21.66 4.15
C ASP A 21 -10.53 -20.82 3.01
N TRP A 22 -9.67 -20.54 2.07
CA TRP A 22 -10.04 -20.02 0.76
C TRP A 22 -10.12 -21.16 -0.24
N ARG A 23 -11.30 -21.39 -0.82
CA ARG A 23 -11.61 -22.56 -1.65
C ARG A 23 -12.04 -22.18 -3.06
N ARG A 24 -11.67 -23.03 -4.00
CA ARG A 24 -12.20 -23.05 -5.38
C ARG A 24 -12.93 -24.39 -5.57
N PRO A 25 -14.25 -24.44 -5.37
CA PRO A 25 -15.04 -25.64 -5.59
C PRO A 25 -14.95 -26.14 -7.04
N ALA A 26 -15.15 -27.43 -7.25
CA ALA A 26 -15.15 -28.03 -8.60
C ALA A 26 -16.25 -27.44 -9.51
N ALA A 27 -17.33 -26.94 -8.93
CA ALA A 27 -18.44 -26.28 -9.63
C ALA A 27 -18.09 -24.84 -10.10
N GLY A 28 -16.92 -24.33 -9.73
CA GLY A 28 -16.48 -22.96 -10.02
C GLY A 28 -16.77 -21.97 -8.91
N GLY A 29 -16.34 -20.72 -9.11
CA GLY A 29 -16.41 -19.66 -8.11
C GLY A 29 -15.31 -19.78 -7.07
N GLN A 30 -15.35 -18.87 -6.09
CA GLN A 30 -14.43 -18.83 -4.96
C GLN A 30 -15.23 -18.63 -3.68
N GLU A 31 -14.81 -19.25 -2.60
CA GLU A 31 -15.44 -19.09 -1.30
C GLU A 31 -14.42 -19.04 -0.18
N PHE A 32 -14.76 -18.32 0.88
CA PHE A 32 -13.98 -18.27 2.10
C PHE A 32 -14.83 -18.67 3.30
N LEU A 33 -14.30 -19.56 4.14
CA LEU A 33 -14.92 -20.00 5.41
C LEU A 33 -13.97 -19.70 6.56
N TYR A 34 -14.51 -19.14 7.65
CA TYR A 34 -13.80 -19.05 8.91
C TYR A 34 -13.69 -20.42 9.58
N ALA A 35 -12.55 -20.70 10.21
CA ALA A 35 -12.37 -21.88 11.04
C ALA A 35 -13.09 -21.71 12.38
N GLU A 36 -13.70 -22.79 12.90
CA GLU A 36 -14.36 -22.82 14.22
C GLU A 36 -13.38 -22.44 15.35
N SER A 37 -12.16 -22.98 15.27
CA SER A 37 -11.09 -22.65 16.21
C SER A 37 -10.75 -21.15 16.24
N TRP A 38 -10.77 -20.49 15.06
CA TRP A 38 -10.54 -19.04 14.99
C TRP A 38 -11.69 -18.25 15.62
N LEU A 39 -12.92 -18.61 15.32
CA LEU A 39 -14.10 -17.94 15.88
C LEU A 39 -14.15 -18.01 17.40
N SER A 40 -13.58 -19.04 17.99
CA SER A 40 -13.47 -19.25 19.44
C SER A 40 -12.19 -18.65 20.04
N SER A 41 -11.24 -18.17 19.23
CA SER A 41 -9.98 -17.60 19.70
C SER A 41 -10.19 -16.19 20.31
N PRO A 42 -9.52 -15.84 21.41
CA PRO A 42 -9.49 -14.49 21.91
C PRO A 42 -8.81 -13.50 20.95
N ALA A 43 -8.05 -14.02 19.98
CA ALA A 43 -7.42 -13.23 18.92
C ALA A 43 -8.35 -13.01 17.72
N ALA A 44 -9.55 -13.62 17.72
CA ALA A 44 -10.50 -13.59 16.61
C ALA A 44 -10.79 -12.15 16.12
N ARG A 45 -10.65 -11.98 14.83
CA ARG A 45 -11.00 -10.77 14.09
C ARG A 45 -11.31 -11.13 12.64
N PRO A 46 -12.05 -10.30 11.90
CA PRO A 46 -12.26 -10.54 10.49
C PRO A 46 -10.95 -10.45 9.71
N ILE A 47 -10.86 -11.14 8.57
CA ILE A 47 -9.76 -10.93 7.61
C ILE A 47 -9.92 -9.62 6.85
N SER A 48 -11.16 -9.09 6.79
CA SER A 48 -11.52 -7.85 6.13
C SER A 48 -12.81 -7.28 6.73
N LEU A 49 -12.98 -5.96 6.69
CA LEU A 49 -14.25 -5.30 7.01
C LEU A 49 -15.37 -5.73 6.03
N SER A 50 -15.00 -6.08 4.79
CA SER A 50 -15.93 -6.62 3.79
C SER A 50 -16.27 -8.11 4.00
N LEU A 51 -15.52 -8.81 4.84
CA LEU A 51 -15.69 -10.22 5.19
C LEU A 51 -15.75 -10.39 6.72
N PRO A 52 -16.74 -9.81 7.42
CA PRO A 52 -16.84 -9.85 8.88
C PRO A 52 -16.95 -11.30 9.42
N LEU A 53 -16.72 -11.49 10.71
CA LEU A 53 -16.86 -12.82 11.32
C LEU A 53 -18.29 -13.34 11.15
N ARG A 54 -18.42 -14.61 10.77
CA ARG A 54 -19.69 -15.35 10.65
C ARG A 54 -19.49 -16.83 10.99
N PRO A 55 -20.58 -17.61 11.25
CA PRO A 55 -20.49 -19.02 11.54
C PRO A 55 -19.66 -19.80 10.52
N SER A 56 -18.85 -20.76 10.97
CA SER A 56 -17.90 -21.53 10.15
C SER A 56 -18.54 -22.33 9.01
N ARG A 57 -19.85 -22.58 9.07
CA ARG A 57 -20.61 -23.31 8.04
C ARG A 57 -21.20 -22.40 6.95
N GLU A 58 -21.05 -21.11 7.08
CA GLU A 58 -21.59 -20.12 6.14
C GLU A 58 -20.47 -19.49 5.30
N PRO A 59 -20.21 -19.99 4.07
CA PRO A 59 -19.14 -19.46 3.23
C PRO A 59 -19.48 -18.08 2.67
N TYR A 60 -18.49 -17.21 2.61
CA TYR A 60 -18.50 -16.04 1.74
C TYR A 60 -18.32 -16.48 0.29
N ARG A 61 -19.11 -15.96 -0.64
CA ARG A 61 -19.00 -16.20 -2.08
C ARG A 61 -18.85 -14.91 -2.88
N THR A 62 -19.21 -13.79 -2.29
CA THR A 62 -19.03 -12.43 -2.84
C THR A 62 -17.88 -11.74 -2.13
N GLY A 63 -17.13 -10.88 -2.84
CA GLY A 63 -16.01 -10.12 -2.28
C GLY A 63 -14.72 -10.91 -2.07
N VAL A 64 -14.76 -12.24 -2.04
CA VAL A 64 -13.61 -13.10 -1.74
C VAL A 64 -12.47 -12.90 -2.75
N GLU A 65 -12.79 -12.98 -4.04
CA GLU A 65 -11.79 -12.78 -5.09
C GLU A 65 -11.19 -11.39 -5.06
N ALA A 66 -12.01 -10.36 -4.93
CA ALA A 66 -11.54 -8.97 -4.83
C ALA A 66 -10.60 -8.78 -3.64
N PHE A 67 -10.93 -9.37 -2.48
CA PHE A 67 -10.08 -9.29 -1.29
C PHE A 67 -8.69 -9.90 -1.52
N PHE A 68 -8.61 -11.14 -1.99
CA PHE A 68 -7.34 -11.82 -2.20
C PHE A 68 -6.56 -11.26 -3.39
N ASP A 69 -7.23 -10.80 -4.45
CA ASP A 69 -6.58 -10.20 -5.62
C ASP A 69 -5.86 -8.89 -5.27
N ASN A 70 -6.36 -8.13 -4.28
CA ASN A 70 -5.71 -6.92 -3.78
C ASN A 70 -4.38 -7.18 -3.04
N LEU A 71 -4.10 -8.41 -2.63
CA LEU A 71 -2.79 -8.78 -2.05
C LEU A 71 -1.68 -8.89 -3.11
N LEU A 72 -2.02 -8.93 -4.39
CA LEU A 72 -1.09 -9.13 -5.50
C LEU A 72 -0.65 -7.81 -6.14
N PRO A 73 0.48 -7.82 -6.88
CA PRO A 73 0.84 -6.71 -7.75
C PRO A 73 -0.28 -6.40 -8.76
N ASP A 74 -0.56 -5.10 -8.97
CA ASP A 74 -1.56 -4.66 -9.94
C ASP A 74 -1.05 -4.82 -11.39
N ASN A 75 0.27 -4.77 -11.59
CA ASN A 75 0.90 -4.85 -12.90
C ASN A 75 0.85 -6.28 -13.45
N ARG A 76 0.18 -6.44 -14.60
CA ARG A 76 0.05 -7.73 -15.27
C ARG A 76 1.40 -8.35 -15.65
N GLN A 77 2.38 -7.55 -16.10
CA GLN A 77 3.70 -8.06 -16.47
C GLN A 77 4.44 -8.64 -15.26
N ILE A 78 4.29 -8.04 -14.08
CA ILE A 78 4.84 -8.60 -12.83
C ILE A 78 4.15 -9.94 -12.53
N ARG A 79 2.82 -10.04 -12.63
CA ARG A 79 2.09 -11.30 -12.42
C ARG A 79 2.51 -12.38 -13.41
N GLU A 80 2.71 -12.05 -14.69
CA GLU A 80 3.18 -12.99 -15.72
C GLU A 80 4.62 -13.45 -15.45
N ARG A 81 5.49 -12.62 -14.87
CA ARG A 81 6.82 -13.05 -14.42
C ARG A 81 6.72 -14.02 -13.25
N ILE A 82 5.89 -13.73 -12.25
CA ILE A 82 5.63 -14.64 -11.13
C ILE A 82 5.08 -15.97 -11.65
N GLN A 83 4.11 -15.95 -12.57
CA GLN A 83 3.57 -17.14 -13.19
C GLN A 83 4.66 -17.99 -13.85
N ARG A 84 5.53 -17.39 -14.65
CA ARG A 84 6.64 -18.08 -15.31
C ARG A 84 7.64 -18.67 -14.33
N ARG A 85 7.98 -17.90 -13.30
CA ARG A 85 8.93 -18.31 -12.26
C ARG A 85 8.44 -19.53 -11.47
N PHE A 86 7.20 -19.50 -11.00
CA PHE A 86 6.62 -20.55 -10.17
C PHE A 86 5.80 -21.56 -10.98
N ARG A 87 5.72 -21.41 -12.30
CA ARG A 87 4.96 -22.29 -13.21
C ARG A 87 3.50 -22.46 -12.78
N THR A 88 2.88 -21.37 -12.30
CA THR A 88 1.48 -21.42 -11.86
C THR A 88 0.53 -21.61 -13.05
N ALA A 89 -0.66 -22.17 -12.80
CA ALA A 89 -1.64 -22.47 -13.85
C ALA A 89 -2.18 -21.21 -14.52
N SER A 90 -2.27 -20.10 -13.79
CA SER A 90 -2.73 -18.80 -14.31
C SER A 90 -2.11 -17.64 -13.53
N ILE A 91 -2.36 -16.40 -13.99
CA ILE A 91 -2.02 -15.16 -13.27
C ILE A 91 -3.09 -14.75 -12.26
N GLY A 92 -4.14 -15.56 -12.07
CA GLY A 92 -5.22 -15.31 -11.13
C GLY A 92 -4.77 -15.44 -9.67
N ALA A 93 -5.48 -14.75 -8.80
CA ALA A 93 -5.08 -14.59 -7.40
C ALA A 93 -4.83 -15.92 -6.70
N PHE A 94 -5.73 -16.91 -6.86
CA PHE A 94 -5.60 -18.20 -6.20
C PHE A 94 -4.31 -18.94 -6.60
N ASP A 95 -4.02 -18.97 -7.90
CA ASP A 95 -2.86 -19.71 -8.42
C ASP A 95 -1.53 -19.04 -8.04
N LEU A 96 -1.49 -17.70 -8.06
CA LEU A 96 -0.27 -16.96 -7.66
C LEU A 96 -0.07 -17.04 -6.14
N LEU A 97 -1.10 -16.78 -5.33
CA LEU A 97 -0.98 -16.75 -3.86
C LEU A 97 -0.71 -18.14 -3.26
N GLN A 98 -1.07 -19.21 -3.94
CA GLN A 98 -0.63 -20.55 -3.56
C GLN A 98 0.89 -20.65 -3.48
N GLU A 99 1.61 -19.94 -4.34
CA GLU A 99 3.06 -19.96 -4.41
C GLU A 99 3.72 -18.85 -3.58
N ILE A 100 3.19 -17.61 -3.65
CA ILE A 100 3.84 -16.45 -3.04
C ILE A 100 3.12 -15.91 -1.79
N GLY A 101 2.03 -16.52 -1.34
CA GLY A 101 1.20 -16.04 -0.24
C GLY A 101 1.77 -16.28 1.17
N ARG A 102 3.02 -16.71 1.31
CA ARG A 102 3.64 -16.97 2.64
C ARG A 102 3.95 -15.72 3.43
N ASP A 103 4.16 -14.59 2.78
CA ASP A 103 4.35 -13.28 3.42
C ASP A 103 3.60 -12.20 2.65
N CYS A 104 2.36 -11.98 3.02
CA CYS A 104 1.49 -10.96 2.44
C CYS A 104 1.60 -9.62 3.19
N VAL A 105 1.00 -8.59 2.62
CA VAL A 105 0.67 -7.37 3.35
C VAL A 105 -0.31 -7.71 4.48
N GLY A 106 -0.14 -7.09 5.64
CA GLY A 106 -0.89 -7.44 6.84
C GLY A 106 -0.40 -8.75 7.47
N ALA A 107 -1.31 -9.48 8.09
CA ALA A 107 -0.97 -10.67 8.87
C ALA A 107 -1.20 -12.00 8.15
N LEU A 108 -1.74 -11.96 6.94
CA LEU A 108 -2.15 -13.19 6.25
C LEU A 108 -0.95 -13.99 5.75
N GLN A 109 -1.05 -15.29 5.93
CA GLN A 109 -0.22 -16.32 5.30
C GLN A 109 -1.15 -17.33 4.64
N LEU A 110 -0.91 -17.59 3.37
CA LEU A 110 -1.67 -18.53 2.54
C LEU A 110 -0.80 -19.74 2.26
N LEU A 111 -1.26 -20.90 2.69
CA LEU A 111 -0.54 -22.15 2.54
C LEU A 111 -1.44 -23.21 1.90
N PRO A 112 -0.88 -24.16 1.14
CA PRO A 112 -1.65 -25.33 0.71
C PRO A 112 -2.33 -26.03 1.90
N GLU A 113 -3.48 -26.69 1.66
CA GLU A 113 -4.34 -27.25 2.70
C GLU A 113 -3.61 -28.18 3.67
N ASP A 114 -2.62 -28.91 3.17
CA ASP A 114 -1.83 -29.89 3.95
C ASP A 114 -0.61 -29.27 4.67
N HIS A 115 -0.46 -27.93 4.62
CA HIS A 115 0.68 -27.23 5.22
C HIS A 115 0.24 -26.32 6.36
N SER A 116 1.10 -26.23 7.37
CA SER A 116 0.97 -25.26 8.47
C SER A 116 2.24 -24.43 8.62
N PRO A 117 2.13 -23.21 9.19
CA PRO A 117 3.31 -22.42 9.51
C PRO A 117 4.23 -23.14 10.50
N VAL A 118 5.52 -23.18 10.22
CA VAL A 118 6.53 -23.78 11.09
C VAL A 118 7.42 -22.70 11.68
N ASN A 119 7.94 -22.92 12.90
CA ASN A 119 8.86 -22.00 13.57
C ASN A 119 8.32 -20.57 13.72
N VAL A 120 7.02 -20.42 13.96
CA VAL A 120 6.35 -19.10 13.99
C VAL A 120 6.99 -18.13 14.99
N LYS A 121 7.43 -18.64 16.15
CA LYS A 121 8.02 -17.84 17.22
C LYS A 121 9.57 -17.83 17.17
N GLN A 122 10.13 -17.85 15.98
CA GLN A 122 11.56 -17.78 15.75
C GLN A 122 11.88 -16.82 14.63
N ILE A 123 13.07 -16.20 14.68
CA ILE A 123 13.58 -15.39 13.59
C ILE A 123 14.71 -16.20 12.93
N THR A 124 14.47 -16.57 11.69
CA THR A 124 15.43 -17.31 10.87
C THR A 124 15.62 -16.61 9.52
N GLY A 125 16.83 -16.57 9.04
CA GLY A 125 17.15 -15.95 7.77
C GLY A 125 18.61 -16.06 7.42
N GLU A 126 18.91 -16.02 6.15
CA GLU A 126 20.25 -15.99 5.61
C GLU A 126 20.76 -14.54 5.60
N ARG A 127 21.93 -14.32 6.21
CA ARG A 127 22.57 -13.00 6.22
C ARG A 127 22.99 -12.60 4.82
N LEU A 128 22.71 -11.37 4.43
CA LEU A 128 23.08 -10.79 3.16
C LEU A 128 24.18 -9.72 3.34
N THR A 129 25.13 -9.71 2.44
CA THR A 129 26.03 -8.59 2.23
C THR A 129 25.35 -7.52 1.39
N THR A 130 25.93 -6.32 1.30
CA THR A 130 25.47 -5.26 0.40
C THR A 130 25.37 -5.76 -1.05
N ASP A 131 26.39 -6.52 -1.50
CA ASP A 131 26.39 -7.11 -2.85
C ASP A 131 25.29 -8.18 -3.01
N GLY A 132 25.03 -8.98 -1.97
CA GLY A 132 23.93 -9.95 -1.97
C GLY A 132 22.56 -9.29 -2.08
N VAL A 133 22.35 -8.12 -1.46
CA VAL A 133 21.14 -7.32 -1.66
C VAL A 133 21.07 -6.78 -3.09
N ALA A 134 22.19 -6.26 -3.63
CA ALA A 134 22.26 -5.77 -5.01
C ALA A 134 21.90 -6.86 -6.03
N GLU A 135 22.41 -8.08 -5.84
CA GLU A 135 22.06 -9.22 -6.70
C GLU A 135 20.57 -9.55 -6.64
N LEU A 136 19.96 -9.56 -5.44
CA LEU A 136 18.52 -9.79 -5.30
C LEU A 136 17.68 -8.73 -6.01
N LEU A 137 18.09 -7.45 -5.93
CA LEU A 137 17.44 -6.35 -6.63
C LEU A 137 17.57 -6.52 -8.15
N THR A 138 18.77 -6.85 -8.66
CA THR A 138 19.01 -7.13 -10.08
C THR A 138 18.13 -8.29 -10.59
N ARG A 139 18.04 -9.37 -9.81
CA ARG A 139 17.19 -10.52 -10.15
C ARG A 139 15.70 -10.16 -10.16
N SER A 140 15.25 -9.23 -9.30
CA SER A 140 13.85 -8.80 -9.28
C SER A 140 13.45 -8.02 -10.54
N LEU A 141 14.41 -7.29 -11.15
CA LEU A 141 14.21 -6.55 -12.40
C LEU A 141 14.34 -7.44 -13.66
N GLY A 142 15.15 -8.50 -13.57
CA GLY A 142 15.50 -9.32 -14.72
C GLY A 142 14.35 -10.20 -15.22
N SER A 143 14.24 -10.30 -16.56
CA SER A 143 13.36 -11.29 -17.22
C SER A 143 13.98 -12.69 -17.25
N THR A 144 15.26 -12.81 -16.96
CA THR A 144 16.04 -14.05 -17.08
C THR A 144 16.35 -14.59 -15.66
N PHE A 145 15.56 -15.55 -15.22
CA PHE A 145 15.87 -16.30 -14.01
C PHE A 145 16.93 -17.37 -14.34
N ALA A 146 18.03 -17.36 -13.57
CA ALA A 146 18.99 -18.45 -13.62
C ALA A 146 18.28 -19.78 -13.25
N ARG A 147 18.58 -20.81 -14.00
CA ARG A 147 17.88 -22.10 -14.05
C ARG A 147 18.06 -23.00 -12.82
N GLU A 148 18.78 -22.55 -11.77
CA GLU A 148 19.40 -23.43 -10.78
C GLU A 148 19.01 -23.18 -9.31
N GLU A 149 18.06 -22.29 -8.98
CA GLU A 149 17.59 -22.24 -7.60
C GLU A 149 16.54 -23.31 -7.35
N SER A 150 16.73 -24.14 -6.32
CA SER A 150 15.70 -25.06 -5.85
C SER A 150 14.46 -24.29 -5.50
N LEU A 151 13.27 -24.81 -5.81
CA LEU A 151 11.98 -24.20 -5.49
C LEU A 151 11.79 -23.96 -3.99
N GLU A 152 12.57 -24.67 -3.14
CA GLU A 152 12.55 -24.55 -1.69
C GLU A 152 13.25 -23.29 -1.18
N ASP A 153 14.29 -22.82 -1.88
CA ASP A 153 15.03 -21.59 -1.54
C ASP A 153 14.41 -20.32 -2.11
N THR A 154 13.31 -20.45 -2.83
CA THR A 154 12.69 -19.32 -3.51
C THR A 154 11.92 -18.44 -2.55
N PHE A 155 12.35 -17.19 -2.42
CA PHE A 155 11.71 -16.19 -1.57
C PHE A 155 10.28 -15.87 -2.08
N ARG A 156 9.27 -16.16 -1.26
CA ARG A 156 7.84 -16.17 -1.61
C ARG A 156 7.09 -15.07 -0.89
N ILE A 157 7.11 -13.85 -1.45
CA ILE A 157 6.43 -12.68 -0.91
C ILE A 157 5.38 -12.15 -1.89
N SER A 158 4.28 -11.65 -1.35
CA SER A 158 3.24 -10.95 -2.09
C SER A 158 3.13 -9.50 -1.62
N LEU A 159 3.51 -8.57 -2.49
CA LEU A 159 3.43 -7.14 -2.25
C LEU A 159 2.54 -6.48 -3.30
N ALA A 160 1.47 -5.84 -2.85
CA ALA A 160 0.54 -5.10 -3.69
C ALA A 160 1.19 -3.87 -4.37
N GLY A 161 0.56 -3.37 -5.45
CA GLY A 161 0.95 -2.15 -6.17
C GLY A 161 1.62 -2.40 -7.52
N ALA A 162 1.90 -1.32 -8.25
CA ALA A 162 2.34 -1.35 -9.66
C ALA A 162 3.86 -1.29 -9.85
N GLN A 163 4.62 -0.80 -8.86
CA GLN A 163 6.06 -0.60 -8.90
C GLN A 163 6.83 -1.90 -8.63
N GLU A 164 8.00 -2.05 -9.26
CA GLU A 164 8.96 -3.11 -8.95
C GLU A 164 9.50 -2.92 -7.53
N LYS A 165 9.35 -3.95 -6.72
CA LYS A 165 9.77 -3.94 -5.32
C LYS A 165 10.02 -5.36 -4.82
N THR A 166 10.86 -5.44 -3.81
CA THR A 166 11.06 -6.66 -3.02
C THR A 166 10.97 -6.31 -1.54
N ALA A 167 11.06 -7.30 -0.65
CA ALA A 167 11.16 -7.02 0.76
C ALA A 167 12.14 -7.98 1.43
N LEU A 168 12.80 -7.51 2.48
CA LEU A 168 13.80 -8.24 3.23
C LEU A 168 13.56 -8.08 4.73
N LEU A 169 14.22 -8.89 5.52
CA LEU A 169 14.33 -8.73 6.96
C LEU A 169 15.57 -7.87 7.26
N PHE A 170 15.37 -6.75 7.95
CA PHE A 170 16.47 -5.95 8.52
C PHE A 170 16.46 -6.09 10.04
N ARG A 171 17.54 -6.57 10.59
CA ARG A 171 17.68 -6.78 12.03
C ARG A 171 19.10 -6.49 12.48
N GLU A 172 19.24 -5.74 13.57
CA GLU A 172 20.54 -5.46 14.20
C GLU A 172 21.57 -4.87 13.21
N GLY A 173 21.11 -4.00 12.30
CA GLY A 173 21.96 -3.36 11.29
C GLY A 173 22.32 -4.26 10.09
N VAL A 174 21.72 -5.44 9.96
CA VAL A 174 22.06 -6.42 8.93
C VAL A 174 20.83 -6.84 8.13
N TRP A 175 21.00 -6.92 6.82
CA TRP A 175 20.00 -7.47 5.90
C TRP A 175 20.02 -9.00 5.90
N HIS A 176 18.81 -9.59 5.85
CA HIS A 176 18.63 -11.04 5.76
C HIS A 176 17.56 -11.38 4.73
N ARG A 177 17.75 -12.50 4.04
CA ARG A 177 16.70 -13.20 3.33
C ARG A 177 15.96 -14.09 4.34
N PRO A 178 14.73 -13.74 4.74
CA PRO A 178 14.01 -14.53 5.74
C PRO A 178 13.70 -15.92 5.22
N THR A 179 13.69 -16.91 6.11
CA THR A 179 13.36 -18.30 5.82
C THR A 179 12.17 -18.76 6.65
N HIS A 180 11.54 -19.87 6.26
CA HIS A 180 10.39 -20.45 6.93
C HIS A 180 9.20 -19.46 7.03
N THR A 181 8.77 -19.14 8.25
CA THR A 181 7.66 -18.21 8.52
C THR A 181 8.13 -16.84 9.01
N THR A 182 9.42 -16.60 9.06
CA THR A 182 9.96 -15.29 9.42
C THR A 182 9.48 -14.23 8.42
N PRO A 183 8.85 -13.14 8.87
CA PRO A 183 8.38 -12.12 7.94
C PRO A 183 9.51 -11.21 7.45
N THR A 184 9.28 -10.56 6.30
CA THR A 184 10.03 -9.38 5.92
C THR A 184 9.64 -8.19 6.79
N THR A 185 10.59 -7.27 7.03
CA THR A 185 10.37 -6.07 7.83
C THR A 185 10.48 -4.78 7.05
N HIS A 186 11.08 -4.81 5.86
CA HIS A 186 11.30 -3.63 5.02
C HIS A 186 11.01 -3.95 3.57
N ILE A 187 10.38 -2.99 2.89
CA ILE A 187 10.12 -3.01 1.45
C ILE A 187 11.21 -2.18 0.78
N LEU A 188 11.81 -2.73 -0.27
CA LEU A 188 12.84 -2.09 -1.10
C LEU A 188 12.20 -1.75 -2.45
N LYS A 189 12.05 -0.46 -2.74
CA LYS A 189 11.45 0.05 -3.97
C LYS A 189 12.55 0.61 -4.89
N LEU A 190 12.53 0.17 -6.14
CA LEU A 190 13.43 0.66 -7.19
C LEU A 190 12.80 1.85 -7.94
N PRO A 191 13.61 2.67 -8.63
CA PRO A 191 13.07 3.74 -9.48
C PRO A 191 12.06 3.23 -10.49
N LEU A 192 11.00 4.00 -10.75
CA LEU A 192 9.95 3.65 -11.73
C LEU A 192 10.44 3.69 -13.18
N GLY A 193 11.58 4.36 -13.46
CA GLY A 193 12.10 4.51 -14.81
C GLY A 193 11.20 5.36 -15.70
N THR A 194 11.29 5.17 -17.02
CA THR A 194 10.44 5.89 -17.97
C THR A 194 9.18 5.07 -18.27
N ASN A 195 8.03 5.68 -18.11
CA ASN A 195 6.77 5.02 -18.37
C ASN A 195 6.46 4.90 -19.89
N PRO A 196 5.45 4.11 -20.31
CA PRO A 196 5.10 3.96 -21.74
C PRO A 196 4.73 5.27 -22.46
N GLN A 197 4.34 6.30 -21.72
CA GLN A 197 4.03 7.64 -22.26
C GLN A 197 5.29 8.52 -22.42
N GLY A 198 6.48 7.99 -22.08
CA GLY A 198 7.75 8.69 -22.19
C GLY A 198 8.03 9.66 -21.04
N ILE A 199 7.31 9.57 -19.94
CA ILE A 199 7.52 10.38 -18.73
C ILE A 199 8.64 9.73 -17.91
N ASP A 200 9.69 10.50 -17.61
CA ASP A 200 10.81 10.05 -16.80
C ASP A 200 10.47 10.14 -15.31
N LEU A 201 10.40 8.98 -14.66
CA LEU A 201 10.16 8.80 -13.23
C LEU A 201 11.39 8.15 -12.53
N SER A 202 12.57 8.27 -13.12
CA SER A 202 13.82 7.70 -12.57
C SER A 202 14.20 8.29 -11.20
N THR A 203 13.64 9.44 -10.84
CA THR A 203 13.81 10.09 -9.53
C THR A 203 12.66 9.80 -8.56
N SER A 204 11.87 8.74 -8.80
CA SER A 204 10.73 8.39 -7.93
C SER A 204 11.14 8.05 -6.50
N VAL A 205 12.35 7.53 -6.29
CA VAL A 205 12.91 7.24 -4.96
C VAL A 205 13.04 8.52 -4.14
N GLU A 206 13.66 9.54 -4.69
CA GLU A 206 13.83 10.85 -4.06
C GLU A 206 12.49 11.55 -3.87
N ASN A 207 11.62 11.47 -4.87
CA ASN A 207 10.29 12.07 -4.83
C ASN A 207 9.46 11.49 -3.67
N GLU A 208 9.35 10.17 -3.56
CA GLU A 208 8.59 9.52 -2.50
C GLU A 208 9.18 9.80 -1.12
N TRP A 209 10.53 9.77 -1.01
CA TRP A 209 11.20 10.12 0.23
C TRP A 209 10.88 11.57 0.65
N LEU A 210 11.03 12.52 -0.25
CA LEU A 210 10.79 13.94 0.04
C LEU A 210 9.32 14.21 0.40
N CYS A 211 8.38 13.62 -0.34
CA CYS A 211 6.95 13.71 -0.02
C CYS A 211 6.65 13.14 1.37
N SER A 212 7.28 12.03 1.75
CA SER A 212 7.14 11.45 3.09
C SER A 212 7.65 12.39 4.18
N GLN A 213 8.79 13.09 3.96
CA GLN A 213 9.27 14.10 4.91
C GLN A 213 8.31 15.29 5.02
N ILE A 214 7.75 15.76 3.91
CA ILE A 214 6.78 16.88 3.88
C ILE A 214 5.51 16.49 4.63
N VAL A 215 4.93 15.33 4.34
CA VAL A 215 3.70 14.85 4.98
C VAL A 215 3.92 14.68 6.49
N ARG A 216 5.07 14.13 6.91
CA ARG A 216 5.47 14.03 8.33
C ARG A 216 5.60 15.41 8.98
N ALA A 217 6.21 16.39 8.31
CA ALA A 217 6.37 17.75 8.81
C ALA A 217 5.02 18.47 9.01
N TYR A 218 4.01 18.12 8.23
CA TYR A 218 2.62 18.54 8.51
C TYR A 218 1.97 17.82 9.69
N GLY A 219 2.66 16.88 10.36
CA GLY A 219 2.16 16.15 11.51
C GLY A 219 1.24 14.98 11.16
N ILE A 220 1.32 14.46 9.95
CA ILE A 220 0.62 13.26 9.51
C ILE A 220 1.53 12.06 9.72
N GLU A 221 1.00 11.00 10.30
CA GLU A 221 1.73 9.75 10.52
C GLU A 221 2.03 9.06 9.19
N VAL A 222 3.32 8.81 8.92
CA VAL A 222 3.83 8.23 7.66
C VAL A 222 4.77 7.08 7.98
N ALA A 223 4.75 6.03 7.18
CA ALA A 223 5.72 4.94 7.24
C ALA A 223 7.16 5.48 7.24
N GLN A 224 8.02 4.91 8.08
CA GLN A 224 9.43 5.29 8.10
C GLN A 224 10.09 4.87 6.80
N CYS A 225 10.88 5.77 6.21
CA CYS A 225 11.61 5.44 5.00
C CYS A 225 12.93 6.20 4.92
N TRP A 226 13.89 5.60 4.22
CA TRP A 226 15.17 6.22 3.89
C TRP A 226 15.64 5.77 2.51
N MET A 227 16.62 6.45 1.97
CA MET A 227 17.25 6.11 0.69
C MET A 227 18.58 5.42 0.95
N GLU A 228 18.87 4.35 0.23
CA GLU A 228 20.13 3.62 0.29
C GLU A 228 20.51 3.12 -1.11
N ALA A 229 21.81 2.99 -1.36
CA ALA A 229 22.32 2.42 -2.61
C ALA A 229 22.92 1.03 -2.37
N PHE A 230 22.53 0.05 -3.17
CA PHE A 230 23.08 -1.28 -3.22
C PHE A 230 23.71 -1.50 -4.59
N GLY A 231 25.03 -1.39 -4.70
CA GLY A 231 25.72 -1.34 -5.99
C GLY A 231 25.19 -0.18 -6.82
N GLU A 232 24.67 -0.47 -8.01
CA GLU A 232 24.10 0.53 -8.92
C GLU A 232 22.63 0.86 -8.60
N HIS A 233 21.99 0.13 -7.68
CA HIS A 233 20.58 0.26 -7.38
C HIS A 233 20.32 1.31 -6.30
N LYS A 234 19.87 2.50 -6.71
CA LYS A 234 19.27 3.45 -5.79
C LYS A 234 17.92 2.93 -5.32
N THR A 235 17.69 2.89 -4.03
CA THR A 235 16.55 2.20 -3.45
C THR A 235 15.89 3.06 -2.38
N LEU A 236 14.57 3.14 -2.39
CA LEU A 236 13.79 3.62 -1.25
C LEU A 236 13.47 2.43 -0.36
N ILE A 237 13.89 2.50 0.88
CA ILE A 237 13.60 1.51 1.89
C ILE A 237 12.45 2.02 2.75
N VAL A 238 11.39 1.23 2.87
CA VAL A 238 10.21 1.56 3.65
C VAL A 238 10.03 0.51 4.74
N GLU A 239 10.07 0.93 6.01
CA GLU A 239 9.78 0.07 7.14
C GLU A 239 8.31 -0.37 7.12
N ARG A 240 8.08 -1.66 7.27
CA ARG A 240 6.74 -2.24 7.31
C ARG A 240 6.11 -1.98 8.67
N PHE A 241 5.18 -1.05 8.74
CA PHE A 241 4.41 -0.75 9.96
C PHE A 241 3.48 -1.89 10.39
N ASP A 242 3.24 -2.87 9.52
CA ASP A 242 2.49 -4.09 9.81
C ASP A 242 3.37 -5.23 10.39
N ARG A 243 4.58 -4.90 10.83
CA ARG A 243 5.51 -5.80 11.50
C ARG A 243 5.93 -5.21 12.84
N ARG A 244 5.93 -6.02 13.88
CA ARG A 244 6.36 -5.60 15.22
C ARG A 244 7.14 -6.72 15.89
N LEU A 245 8.33 -6.42 16.37
CA LEU A 245 9.08 -7.36 17.18
C LEU A 245 8.29 -7.66 18.47
N ALA A 246 8.15 -8.92 18.81
CA ALA A 246 7.52 -9.34 20.05
C ALA A 246 8.31 -8.83 21.26
N SER A 247 7.64 -8.67 22.40
CA SER A 247 8.28 -8.12 23.61
C SER A 247 9.44 -8.96 24.13
N ASP A 248 9.44 -10.24 23.86
CA ASP A 248 10.52 -11.17 24.19
C ASP A 248 11.69 -11.16 23.19
N GLY A 249 11.56 -10.40 22.07
CA GLY A 249 12.59 -10.29 21.03
C GLY A 249 12.78 -11.52 20.15
N THR A 250 11.96 -12.57 20.32
CA THR A 250 12.18 -13.88 19.67
C THR A 250 11.57 -13.99 18.28
N TRP A 251 10.56 -13.20 17.93
CA TRP A 251 9.87 -13.26 16.65
C TRP A 251 9.19 -11.94 16.29
N TYR A 252 8.77 -11.82 15.03
CA TYR A 252 7.99 -10.69 14.55
C TYR A 252 6.51 -11.04 14.43
N LEU A 253 5.65 -10.27 15.13
CA LEU A 253 4.22 -10.29 14.91
C LEU A 253 3.91 -9.64 13.57
N ARG A 254 2.99 -10.25 12.81
CA ARG A 254 2.30 -9.65 11.69
C ARG A 254 1.06 -8.95 12.20
N LEU A 255 0.94 -7.65 11.97
CA LEU A 255 -0.23 -6.88 12.39
C LEU A 255 -1.28 -6.93 11.27
N PRO A 256 -2.49 -7.40 11.56
CA PRO A 256 -3.56 -7.46 10.58
C PRO A 256 -3.90 -6.07 10.07
N GLN A 257 -3.85 -5.92 8.74
CA GLN A 257 -4.27 -4.72 8.04
C GLN A 257 -4.84 -5.09 6.67
N GLU A 258 -5.60 -4.18 6.11
CA GLU A 258 -6.11 -4.25 4.74
C GLU A 258 -6.14 -2.87 4.10
N ASP A 259 -6.03 -2.80 2.77
CA ASP A 259 -6.24 -1.55 2.04
C ASP A 259 -7.75 -1.23 1.88
N LEU A 260 -8.08 0.02 1.53
CA LEU A 260 -9.48 0.42 1.45
C LEU A 260 -10.23 -0.14 0.23
N CYS A 261 -9.55 -0.70 -0.78
CA CYS A 261 -10.20 -1.52 -1.79
C CYS A 261 -10.66 -2.85 -1.19
N GLN A 262 -9.83 -3.50 -0.37
CA GLN A 262 -10.21 -4.71 0.35
C GLN A 262 -11.38 -4.44 1.31
N ALA A 263 -11.27 -3.38 2.11
CA ALA A 263 -12.27 -2.99 3.09
C ALA A 263 -13.66 -2.71 2.47
N THR A 264 -13.69 -2.21 1.24
CA THR A 264 -14.92 -1.90 0.47
C THR A 264 -15.30 -2.96 -0.56
N SER A 265 -14.63 -4.12 -0.56
CA SER A 265 -14.87 -5.19 -1.55
C SER A 265 -14.68 -4.73 -3.00
N THR A 266 -13.77 -3.79 -3.24
CA THR A 266 -13.47 -3.24 -4.56
C THR A 266 -12.33 -4.02 -5.21
N SER A 267 -12.50 -4.42 -6.47
CA SER A 267 -11.45 -5.06 -7.26
C SER A 267 -10.26 -4.11 -7.47
N PRO A 268 -8.99 -4.59 -7.48
CA PRO A 268 -7.81 -3.75 -7.69
C PRO A 268 -7.83 -2.97 -9.02
N GLY A 269 -8.53 -3.48 -10.03
CA GLY A 269 -8.75 -2.77 -11.31
C GLY A 269 -9.64 -1.54 -11.21
N LEU A 270 -10.41 -1.39 -10.14
CA LEU A 270 -11.35 -0.29 -9.90
C LEU A 270 -10.88 0.65 -8.77
N LYS A 271 -9.59 0.72 -8.49
CA LYS A 271 -9.03 1.47 -7.36
C LYS A 271 -9.21 3.00 -7.42
N TYR A 272 -9.45 3.56 -8.62
CA TYR A 272 -9.73 4.99 -8.82
C TYR A 272 -11.24 5.26 -8.72
N GLU A 273 -11.64 6.37 -8.09
CA GLU A 273 -13.04 6.76 -8.00
C GLU A 273 -13.69 6.97 -9.37
N SER A 274 -12.93 7.50 -10.35
CA SER A 274 -13.43 7.66 -11.72
C SER A 274 -13.80 6.35 -12.41
N ASP A 275 -13.25 5.24 -11.95
CA ASP A 275 -13.46 3.90 -12.51
C ASP A 275 -14.49 3.09 -11.70
N GLY A 276 -15.07 3.70 -10.67
CA GLY A 276 -16.07 3.10 -9.79
C GLY A 276 -15.55 2.65 -8.44
N GLY A 277 -14.31 3.02 -8.09
CA GLY A 277 -13.73 2.77 -6.77
C GLY A 277 -14.20 3.74 -5.69
N PRO A 278 -13.74 3.53 -4.43
CA PRO A 278 -14.12 4.37 -3.32
C PRO A 278 -13.57 5.80 -3.47
N GLY A 279 -14.44 6.78 -3.25
CA GLY A 279 -14.08 8.18 -3.16
C GLY A 279 -13.90 8.67 -1.71
N ILE A 280 -13.67 9.97 -1.56
CA ILE A 280 -13.51 10.60 -0.24
C ILE A 280 -14.75 10.35 0.63
N GLY A 281 -15.97 10.44 0.05
CA GLY A 281 -17.21 10.23 0.79
C GLY A 281 -17.33 8.83 1.38
N ASP A 282 -17.07 7.81 0.57
CA ASP A 282 -17.17 6.41 0.99
C ASP A 282 -16.18 6.08 2.11
N ILE A 283 -14.95 6.61 2.01
CA ILE A 283 -13.93 6.42 3.02
C ILE A 283 -14.27 7.16 4.32
N MET A 284 -14.77 8.40 4.22
CA MET A 284 -15.19 9.17 5.39
C MET A 284 -16.37 8.53 6.12
N GLU A 285 -17.26 7.86 5.40
CA GLU A 285 -18.34 7.06 5.97
C GLU A 285 -17.80 5.81 6.66
N LEU A 286 -16.93 5.05 5.98
CA LEU A 286 -16.28 3.88 6.57
C LEU A 286 -15.58 4.26 7.88
N LEU A 287 -14.85 5.38 7.91
CA LEU A 287 -14.11 5.82 9.09
C LEU A 287 -14.98 6.29 10.26
N LEU A 288 -16.31 6.42 10.10
CA LEU A 288 -17.23 6.61 11.24
C LEU A 288 -17.22 5.41 12.19
N GLY A 289 -16.98 4.20 11.69
CA GLY A 289 -16.88 2.98 12.48
C GLY A 289 -15.50 2.73 13.09
N SER A 290 -14.50 3.58 12.84
CA SER A 290 -13.17 3.45 13.44
C SER A 290 -13.20 3.61 14.95
N GLU A 291 -12.34 2.87 15.67
CA GLU A 291 -12.14 3.00 17.13
C GLU A 291 -11.76 4.44 17.54
N GLN A 292 -11.17 5.21 16.63
CA GLN A 292 -10.79 6.61 16.83
C GLN A 292 -11.33 7.52 15.72
N ALA A 293 -12.62 7.38 15.40
CA ALA A 293 -13.29 7.97 14.23
C ALA A 293 -12.99 9.47 14.03
N ALA A 294 -13.03 10.29 15.07
CA ALA A 294 -12.75 11.72 14.95
C ALA A 294 -11.32 11.99 14.48
N LYS A 295 -10.33 11.28 15.02
CA LYS A 295 -8.92 11.38 14.64
C LYS A 295 -8.71 10.88 13.23
N ASP A 296 -9.20 9.69 12.89
CA ASP A 296 -8.97 9.06 11.59
C ASP A 296 -9.61 9.84 10.44
N ARG A 297 -10.81 10.37 10.65
CA ARG A 297 -11.48 11.24 9.68
C ARG A 297 -10.73 12.54 9.46
N ARG A 298 -10.23 13.15 10.53
CA ARG A 298 -9.39 14.36 10.47
C ARG A 298 -8.10 14.08 9.72
N ASP A 299 -7.40 13.01 10.07
CA ASP A 299 -6.12 12.62 9.46
C ASP A 299 -6.29 12.25 7.98
N PHE A 300 -7.40 11.60 7.61
CA PHE A 300 -7.70 11.29 6.22
C PHE A 300 -7.96 12.55 5.40
N MET A 301 -8.86 13.44 5.85
CA MET A 301 -9.15 14.70 5.16
C MET A 301 -7.92 15.60 5.05
N ARG A 302 -7.12 15.69 6.11
CA ARG A 302 -5.85 16.43 6.11
C ARG A 302 -4.86 15.82 5.11
N THR A 303 -4.75 14.50 5.06
CA THR A 303 -3.89 13.81 4.09
C THR A 303 -4.33 14.10 2.65
N GLN A 304 -5.61 14.00 2.34
CA GLN A 304 -6.13 14.28 1.00
C GLN A 304 -5.85 15.73 0.57
N PHE A 305 -6.02 16.68 1.49
CA PHE A 305 -5.72 18.10 1.22
C PHE A 305 -4.23 18.33 0.98
N VAL A 306 -3.35 17.74 1.79
CA VAL A 306 -1.90 17.81 1.62
C VAL A 306 -1.46 17.12 0.32
N CYS A 307 -2.05 15.98 -0.05
CA CYS A 307 -1.81 15.32 -1.34
C CYS A 307 -2.18 16.22 -2.52
N TRP A 308 -3.30 16.94 -2.44
CA TRP A 308 -3.66 17.92 -3.46
C TRP A 308 -2.65 19.07 -3.54
N MET A 309 -2.18 19.62 -2.42
CA MET A 309 -1.13 20.64 -2.39
C MET A 309 0.18 20.14 -3.00
N LEU A 310 0.53 18.89 -2.77
CA LEU A 310 1.70 18.19 -3.32
C LEU A 310 1.57 17.83 -4.80
N ALA A 311 0.41 18.02 -5.43
CA ALA A 311 0.08 17.39 -6.70
C ALA A 311 0.34 15.85 -6.68
N ALA A 312 0.13 15.21 -5.54
CA ALA A 312 0.22 13.76 -5.38
C ALA A 312 -1.08 13.13 -5.89
N ILE A 313 -1.13 12.92 -7.19
CA ILE A 313 -2.36 12.61 -7.94
C ILE A 313 -2.82 11.16 -7.80
N ASP A 314 -1.96 10.25 -7.34
CA ASP A 314 -2.21 8.80 -7.28
C ASP A 314 -2.71 8.32 -5.91
N GLY A 315 -3.28 9.20 -5.10
CA GLY A 315 -3.84 8.87 -3.78
C GLY A 315 -5.17 8.11 -3.86
N HIS A 316 -5.19 6.93 -4.50
CA HIS A 316 -6.37 6.07 -4.60
C HIS A 316 -6.60 5.19 -3.36
N ALA A 317 -7.72 4.46 -3.31
CA ALA A 317 -8.12 3.67 -2.14
C ALA A 317 -7.09 2.63 -1.66
N LYS A 318 -6.28 2.06 -2.56
CA LYS A 318 -5.20 1.12 -2.17
C LYS A 318 -4.01 1.79 -1.47
N ASN A 319 -3.87 3.12 -1.53
CA ASN A 319 -2.81 3.87 -0.85
C ASN A 319 -3.22 4.30 0.57
N PHE A 320 -4.36 3.79 1.04
CA PHE A 320 -4.84 3.95 2.41
C PHE A 320 -5.23 2.58 2.96
N SER A 321 -4.89 2.33 4.22
CA SER A 321 -5.17 1.06 4.89
C SER A 321 -5.71 1.28 6.30
N VAL A 322 -6.33 0.25 6.83
CA VAL A 322 -6.74 0.19 8.23
C VAL A 322 -6.11 -1.03 8.91
N PHE A 323 -5.67 -0.86 10.16
CA PHE A 323 -5.38 -1.98 11.04
C PHE A 323 -6.68 -2.63 11.49
N LEU A 324 -6.72 -3.95 11.43
CA LEU A 324 -7.82 -4.75 11.96
C LEU A 324 -7.48 -5.16 13.40
N LEU A 325 -8.25 -4.68 14.34
CA LEU A 325 -8.07 -4.90 15.78
C LEU A 325 -8.97 -6.06 16.26
N PRO A 326 -8.74 -6.60 17.48
CA PRO A 326 -9.63 -7.61 18.03
C PRO A 326 -11.09 -7.13 18.10
N ARG A 327 -12.03 -8.07 18.03
CA ARG A 327 -13.48 -7.82 18.12
C ARG A 327 -14.04 -6.96 16.99
N GLY A 328 -13.35 -6.88 15.84
CA GLY A 328 -13.82 -6.13 14.67
C GLY A 328 -13.59 -4.62 14.73
N ALA A 329 -12.91 -4.10 15.73
CA ALA A 329 -12.45 -2.71 15.73
C ALA A 329 -11.37 -2.49 14.66
N TYR A 330 -11.21 -1.24 14.24
CA TYR A 330 -10.19 -0.87 13.25
C TYR A 330 -9.79 0.60 13.41
N LYS A 331 -8.65 0.96 12.83
CA LYS A 331 -8.15 2.34 12.76
C LYS A 331 -7.24 2.53 11.57
N LEU A 332 -7.08 3.78 11.10
CA LEU A 332 -6.16 4.09 10.01
C LEU A 332 -4.71 3.70 10.33
N THR A 333 -3.98 3.25 9.30
CA THR A 333 -2.54 3.02 9.34
C THR A 333 -1.75 4.31 9.07
N PRO A 334 -0.42 4.35 9.28
CA PRO A 334 0.44 5.37 8.71
C PRO A 334 0.26 5.50 7.19
N ARG A 335 0.54 6.71 6.65
CA ARG A 335 0.49 6.96 5.19
C ARG A 335 1.72 6.36 4.51
N TYR A 336 1.59 6.03 3.23
CA TYR A 336 2.64 5.46 2.39
C TYR A 336 2.37 5.75 0.92
N ASP A 337 3.39 5.57 0.07
CA ASP A 337 3.27 5.61 -1.39
C ASP A 337 2.77 6.98 -1.91
N ILE A 338 3.38 8.07 -1.42
CA ILE A 338 3.02 9.44 -1.79
C ILE A 338 4.10 10.01 -2.71
N LEU A 339 3.74 10.26 -3.96
CA LEU A 339 4.63 10.85 -4.97
C LEU A 339 3.99 12.10 -5.56
N SER A 340 4.79 13.15 -5.70
CA SER A 340 4.38 14.41 -6.33
C SER A 340 4.53 14.36 -7.84
N ALA A 341 3.56 14.90 -8.56
CA ALA A 341 3.67 15.11 -10.01
C ALA A 341 4.50 16.37 -10.37
N TYR A 342 4.78 17.29 -9.45
CA TYR A 342 5.49 18.54 -9.73
C TYR A 342 6.76 18.38 -10.57
N PRO A 343 7.66 17.38 -10.33
CA PRO A 343 8.88 17.24 -11.12
C PRO A 343 8.65 16.94 -12.60
N VAL A 344 7.50 16.38 -12.93
CA VAL A 344 7.15 15.96 -14.28
C VAL A 344 6.03 16.79 -14.90
N LEU A 345 5.54 17.83 -14.19
CA LEU A 345 4.56 18.76 -14.76
C LEU A 345 5.18 19.64 -15.82
N GLY A 346 4.41 19.97 -16.85
CA GLY A 346 4.81 20.87 -17.91
C GLY A 346 4.07 20.61 -19.23
N HIS A 347 4.56 21.24 -20.28
CA HIS A 347 4.03 21.09 -21.62
C HIS A 347 5.04 20.38 -22.53
N GLY A 348 4.54 19.60 -23.49
CA GLY A 348 5.37 18.90 -24.46
C GLY A 348 5.55 17.41 -24.14
N ARG A 349 6.43 16.75 -24.93
CA ARG A 349 6.69 15.32 -24.84
C ARG A 349 7.38 14.97 -23.51
N GLY A 350 6.97 13.90 -22.86
CA GLY A 350 7.55 13.44 -21.58
C GLY A 350 7.15 14.27 -20.36
N LYS A 351 6.13 15.12 -20.47
CA LYS A 351 5.58 15.91 -19.36
C LYS A 351 4.09 15.65 -19.17
N LEU A 352 3.64 15.79 -17.93
CA LEU A 352 2.24 15.80 -17.56
C LEU A 352 1.67 17.22 -17.63
N SER A 353 0.64 17.42 -18.46
CA SER A 353 -0.04 18.72 -18.53
C SER A 353 -0.78 19.02 -17.23
N PRO A 354 -0.48 20.17 -16.55
CA PRO A 354 -1.19 20.56 -15.33
C PRO A 354 -2.71 20.66 -15.50
N GLU A 355 -3.18 20.96 -16.71
CA GLU A 355 -4.61 21.07 -17.05
C GLU A 355 -5.30 19.71 -17.17
N LYS A 356 -4.54 18.64 -17.42
CA LYS A 356 -5.08 17.30 -17.70
C LYS A 356 -4.97 16.35 -16.54
N ILE A 357 -4.01 16.54 -15.62
CA ILE A 357 -3.86 15.64 -14.47
C ILE A 357 -5.09 15.67 -13.58
N LYS A 358 -5.43 14.50 -13.05
CA LYS A 358 -6.60 14.28 -12.18
C LYS A 358 -6.17 13.68 -10.87
N MET A 359 -6.78 14.12 -9.78
CA MET A 359 -6.70 13.43 -8.50
C MET A 359 -7.41 12.07 -8.59
N ALA A 360 -6.92 11.08 -7.88
CA ALA A 360 -7.50 9.74 -7.82
C ALA A 360 -8.90 9.73 -7.20
N MET A 361 -9.16 10.68 -6.28
CA MET A 361 -10.46 10.88 -5.65
C MET A 361 -10.94 12.32 -5.92
N ALA A 362 -12.25 12.46 -6.19
CA ALA A 362 -12.86 13.75 -6.44
C ALA A 362 -13.08 14.55 -5.16
N VAL A 363 -12.98 15.87 -5.29
CA VAL A 363 -13.63 16.79 -4.36
C VAL A 363 -14.94 17.31 -4.96
N HIS A 364 -15.86 17.74 -4.11
CA HIS A 364 -17.19 18.13 -4.51
C HIS A 364 -17.38 19.66 -4.47
N GLY A 365 -17.94 20.19 -5.54
CA GLY A 365 -18.65 21.46 -5.57
C GLY A 365 -20.10 21.18 -5.92
N LYS A 366 -20.68 21.91 -6.88
CA LYS A 366 -21.93 21.54 -7.51
C LYS A 366 -21.81 20.15 -8.18
N ASN A 367 -20.67 19.90 -8.81
CA ASN A 367 -20.28 18.63 -9.45
C ASN A 367 -19.06 18.00 -8.76
N ARG A 368 -18.64 16.80 -9.23
CA ARG A 368 -17.37 16.17 -8.86
C ARG A 368 -16.22 16.82 -9.63
N HIS A 369 -15.13 17.17 -8.94
CA HIS A 369 -13.93 17.77 -9.51
C HIS A 369 -12.74 16.85 -9.31
N TYR A 370 -12.22 16.28 -10.40
CA TYR A 370 -11.02 15.46 -10.43
C TYR A 370 -9.79 16.25 -10.91
N ARG A 371 -9.96 17.21 -11.84
CA ARG A 371 -8.84 17.93 -12.43
C ARG A 371 -8.15 18.79 -11.38
N TRP A 372 -6.89 18.44 -11.13
CA TRP A 372 -6.10 19.02 -10.06
C TRP A 372 -6.09 20.55 -10.06
N LYS A 373 -5.94 21.16 -11.25
CA LYS A 373 -5.87 22.63 -11.42
C LYS A 373 -7.20 23.33 -11.16
N GLU A 374 -8.33 22.62 -11.37
CA GLU A 374 -9.69 23.17 -11.20
C GLU A 374 -10.17 23.11 -9.73
N ILE A 375 -9.46 22.36 -8.89
CA ILE A 375 -9.81 22.23 -7.47
C ILE A 375 -9.38 23.50 -6.74
N CYS A 376 -10.25 24.01 -5.87
CA CYS A 376 -10.01 25.19 -5.03
C CYS A 376 -10.58 24.98 -3.61
N ALA A 377 -10.29 25.90 -2.68
CA ALA A 377 -10.65 25.77 -1.26
C ALA A 377 -12.14 25.49 -1.01
N ARG A 378 -13.04 26.16 -1.75
CA ARG A 378 -14.50 25.94 -1.61
C ARG A 378 -14.94 24.50 -1.90
N HIS A 379 -14.24 23.78 -2.79
CA HIS A 379 -14.56 22.38 -3.10
C HIS A 379 -14.23 21.46 -1.92
N TRP A 380 -13.16 21.73 -1.20
CA TRP A 380 -12.81 21.04 0.03
C TRP A 380 -13.83 21.27 1.15
N LEU A 381 -14.28 22.51 1.31
CA LEU A 381 -15.33 22.87 2.29
C LEU A 381 -16.65 22.15 1.98
N GLU A 382 -17.06 22.14 0.71
CA GLU A 382 -18.28 21.45 0.28
C GLU A 382 -18.16 19.93 0.44
N THR A 383 -17.00 19.35 0.10
CA THR A 383 -16.72 17.91 0.33
C THR A 383 -16.88 17.55 1.80
N ALA A 384 -16.25 18.32 2.67
CA ALA A 384 -16.33 18.10 4.11
C ALA A 384 -17.77 18.22 4.64
N LYS A 385 -18.52 19.21 4.17
CA LYS A 385 -19.93 19.40 4.51
C LYS A 385 -20.76 18.17 4.13
N ARG A 386 -20.57 17.62 2.92
CA ARG A 386 -21.25 16.39 2.46
C ARG A 386 -20.90 15.17 3.29
N CYS A 387 -19.66 15.10 3.80
CA CYS A 387 -19.21 14.05 4.70
C CYS A 387 -19.63 14.28 6.17
N GLY A 388 -20.38 15.34 6.50
CA GLY A 388 -20.67 15.68 7.89
C GLY A 388 -19.42 15.96 8.72
N PHE A 389 -18.40 16.64 8.13
CA PHE A 389 -17.13 16.93 8.77
C PHE A 389 -16.90 18.44 8.88
N GLY A 390 -16.95 18.98 10.10
CA GLY A 390 -16.93 20.42 10.37
C GLY A 390 -15.56 21.09 10.41
N GLU A 391 -14.45 20.31 10.46
CA GLU A 391 -13.12 20.85 10.78
C GLU A 391 -12.30 21.27 9.54
N MET A 392 -12.83 21.17 8.32
CA MET A 392 -12.06 21.38 7.11
C MET A 392 -11.47 22.78 6.98
N LYS A 393 -12.21 23.81 7.41
CA LYS A 393 -11.70 25.20 7.40
C LYS A 393 -10.47 25.35 8.28
N THR A 394 -10.50 24.77 9.47
CA THR A 394 -9.36 24.76 10.40
C THR A 394 -8.18 23.99 9.83
N ILE A 395 -8.41 22.85 9.18
CA ILE A 395 -7.34 22.08 8.51
C ILE A 395 -6.68 22.91 7.41
N ILE A 396 -7.46 23.56 6.55
CA ILE A 396 -6.93 24.41 5.48
C ILE A 396 -6.06 25.53 6.06
N GLN A 397 -6.57 26.26 7.06
CA GLN A 397 -5.85 27.35 7.71
C GLN A 397 -4.56 26.87 8.38
N ASP A 398 -4.59 25.77 9.12
CA ASP A 398 -3.42 25.19 9.77
C ASP A 398 -2.35 24.76 8.75
N VAL A 399 -2.74 24.05 7.70
CA VAL A 399 -1.81 23.58 6.67
C VAL A 399 -1.14 24.75 5.97
N ILE A 400 -1.90 25.79 5.57
CA ILE A 400 -1.35 26.99 4.93
C ILE A 400 -0.38 27.71 5.86
N ALA A 401 -0.79 27.98 7.09
CA ALA A 401 0.02 28.70 8.07
C ALA A 401 1.35 27.98 8.38
N ARG A 402 1.35 26.63 8.38
CA ARG A 402 2.54 25.81 8.62
C ARG A 402 3.43 25.63 7.42
N THR A 403 2.97 25.88 6.20
CA THR A 403 3.72 25.60 4.96
C THR A 403 5.13 26.20 4.95
N PRO A 404 5.37 27.48 5.32
CA PRO A 404 6.72 28.03 5.35
C PRO A 404 7.66 27.27 6.31
N ALA A 405 7.19 26.94 7.50
CA ALA A 405 7.96 26.19 8.49
C ALA A 405 8.22 24.74 8.03
N VAL A 406 7.24 24.09 7.40
CA VAL A 406 7.40 22.76 6.79
C VAL A 406 8.49 22.77 5.72
N ILE A 407 8.48 23.74 4.83
CA ILE A 407 9.51 23.89 3.78
C ILE A 407 10.89 24.04 4.41
N GLN A 408 11.04 24.92 5.42
CA GLN A 408 12.30 25.11 6.12
C GLN A 408 12.78 23.83 6.82
N GLN A 409 11.92 23.15 7.54
CA GLN A 409 12.21 21.89 8.23
C GLN A 409 12.65 20.81 7.26
N VAL A 410 11.95 20.66 6.13
CA VAL A 410 12.26 19.64 5.14
C VAL A 410 13.58 19.94 4.42
N ARG A 411 13.85 21.22 4.05
CA ARG A 411 15.14 21.61 3.47
C ARG A 411 16.32 21.27 4.37
N ALA A 412 16.15 21.37 5.69
CA ALA A 412 17.21 21.07 6.65
C ALA A 412 17.58 19.59 6.75
N VAL A 413 16.69 18.67 6.33
CA VAL A 413 16.91 17.23 6.37
C VAL A 413 17.19 16.61 5.00
N VAL A 414 17.15 17.39 3.92
CA VAL A 414 17.54 16.93 2.58
C VAL A 414 19.02 16.55 2.57
N PRO A 415 19.37 15.30 2.21
CA PRO A 415 20.75 14.86 2.27
C PRO A 415 21.62 15.51 1.18
N ALA A 416 22.95 15.57 1.44
CA ALA A 416 23.90 16.03 0.44
C ALA A 416 23.81 15.17 -0.84
N GLY A 417 23.87 15.80 -2.01
CA GLY A 417 23.75 15.12 -3.31
C GLY A 417 22.31 14.80 -3.73
N PHE A 418 21.30 15.19 -2.94
CA PHE A 418 19.90 15.10 -3.37
C PHE A 418 19.64 15.98 -4.61
N PRO A 419 18.89 15.51 -5.64
CA PRO A 419 18.63 16.30 -6.83
C PRO A 419 17.87 17.60 -6.51
N ALA A 420 18.56 18.75 -6.63
CA ALA A 420 17.99 20.07 -6.30
C ALA A 420 16.70 20.34 -7.08
N GLN A 421 16.64 19.95 -8.36
CA GLN A 421 15.47 20.14 -9.21
C GLN A 421 14.22 19.44 -8.62
N ILE A 422 14.36 18.28 -8.00
CA ILE A 422 13.23 17.56 -7.37
C ILE A 422 12.78 18.32 -6.12
N ALA A 423 13.72 18.71 -5.25
CA ALA A 423 13.40 19.46 -4.05
C ALA A 423 12.74 20.82 -4.39
N ASP A 424 13.31 21.57 -5.31
CA ASP A 424 12.82 22.91 -5.67
C ASP A 424 11.46 22.85 -6.36
N SER A 425 11.22 21.89 -7.26
CA SER A 425 9.92 21.74 -7.92
C SER A 425 8.81 21.41 -6.93
N ILE A 426 9.06 20.48 -5.98
CA ILE A 426 8.04 20.06 -5.01
C ILE A 426 7.82 21.14 -3.94
N LEU A 427 8.89 21.66 -3.32
CA LEU A 427 8.79 22.66 -2.27
C LEU A 427 8.28 24.01 -2.80
N GLY A 428 8.72 24.41 -3.99
CA GLY A 428 8.19 25.58 -4.69
C GLY A 428 6.73 25.42 -5.07
N GLY A 429 6.35 24.22 -5.53
CA GLY A 429 4.97 23.90 -5.88
C GLY A 429 4.00 24.04 -4.70
N ILE A 430 4.35 23.50 -3.51
CA ILE A 430 3.50 23.65 -2.32
C ILE A 430 3.45 25.08 -1.81
N SER A 431 4.56 25.85 -1.91
CA SER A 431 4.56 27.29 -1.56
C SER A 431 3.58 28.06 -2.41
N THR A 432 3.71 27.95 -3.73
CA THR A 432 2.82 28.62 -4.70
C THR A 432 1.36 28.23 -4.46
N ARG A 433 1.10 26.95 -4.19
CA ARG A 433 -0.28 26.48 -3.91
C ARG A 433 -0.83 27.09 -2.62
N ALA A 434 -0.04 27.16 -1.55
CA ALA A 434 -0.45 27.79 -0.28
C ALA A 434 -0.78 29.28 -0.46
N GLU A 435 0.02 30.01 -1.24
CA GLU A 435 -0.22 31.41 -1.59
C GLU A 435 -1.54 31.60 -2.35
N GLN A 436 -1.81 30.74 -3.36
CA GLN A 436 -3.05 30.76 -4.12
C GLN A 436 -4.28 30.57 -3.24
N ILE A 437 -4.22 29.55 -2.33
CA ILE A 437 -5.33 29.28 -1.41
C ILE A 437 -5.54 30.45 -0.43
N THR A 438 -4.46 31.10 0.02
CA THR A 438 -4.56 32.28 0.89
C THR A 438 -5.35 33.39 0.21
N VAL A 439 -5.08 33.66 -1.06
CA VAL A 439 -5.84 34.64 -1.87
C VAL A 439 -7.29 34.22 -2.02
N GLU A 440 -7.56 32.94 -2.31
CA GLU A 440 -8.95 32.42 -2.43
C GLU A 440 -9.77 32.58 -1.14
N LEU A 441 -9.14 32.51 0.03
CA LEU A 441 -9.82 32.63 1.33
C LEU A 441 -10.00 34.07 1.80
N SER A 442 -9.28 35.02 1.19
CA SER A 442 -9.31 36.44 1.55
C SER A 442 -10.32 37.25 0.69
N GLY A 443 -10.76 36.70 -0.45
CA GLY A 443 -11.76 37.26 -1.34
C GLY A 443 -13.13 36.58 -1.19
#